data_8789df497a8f1caf1a52409db63b0ceb
#
_entry.id   8789df497a8f1caf1a52409db63b0ceb
#
_cell.length_a   1.000
_cell.length_b   1.000
_cell.length_c   1.000
_cell.angle_alpha   90.00
_cell.angle_beta   90.00
_cell.angle_gamma   90.00
#
_symmetry.space_group_name_H-M   'P 1'
#
loop_
_entity.id
_entity.type
_entity.pdbx_description
1 polymer ?
#
loop_
_entity_poly.entity_id
_entity_poly.type
_entity_poly.pdbx_seq_one_letter_code
_entity_poly.pdbx_strand_id
1 'polypeptide(L)'
;MKKLLVTQNIEFNSDRVEYRDSLDQRLSKFFQTAGYFLIPVPNLSLKVESHDSQELIDLISTLNIDGIVLSGGNDIGLYEVRDKMEEFLIEVAMSKQIPLLGICRGMQMLANNAGCKLVKIPNHSSVMHKILGENIRLVNSFHNYGLQDCPKNFRVTYKSEDGNIEAIEHKDHKISGIMWHPERNEEFDHLDLQFIRQLFQ
;
A
#
# COMPACT_ATOMS: atom_id res chain seq x y z
N MET A 1 12.26 17.61 6.05
CA MET A 1 11.82 16.66 5.00
C MET A 1 11.03 15.58 5.70
N LYS A 2 9.82 15.31 5.24
CA LYS A 2 8.91 14.31 5.82
C LYS A 2 9.35 12.90 5.48
N LYS A 3 9.15 11.96 6.41
CA LYS A 3 9.63 10.58 6.33
C LYS A 3 8.46 9.60 6.34
N LEU A 4 8.40 8.71 5.37
CA LEU A 4 7.39 7.65 5.32
C LEU A 4 8.08 6.29 5.46
N LEU A 5 7.58 5.45 6.34
CA LEU A 5 7.98 4.04 6.38
C LEU A 5 7.36 3.31 5.19
N VAL A 6 8.10 2.42 4.53
CA VAL A 6 7.58 1.68 3.38
C VAL A 6 7.89 0.19 3.49
N THR A 7 6.87 -0.66 3.25
CA THR A 7 7.05 -2.12 3.16
C THR A 7 7.69 -2.52 1.84
N GLN A 8 8.36 -3.66 1.82
CA GLN A 8 9.11 -4.15 0.68
C GLN A 8 8.53 -5.44 0.12
N ASN A 9 8.72 -5.64 -1.18
CA ASN A 9 8.46 -6.90 -1.85
C ASN A 9 9.51 -7.95 -1.44
N ILE A 10 9.19 -9.24 -1.56
CA ILE A 10 10.15 -10.31 -1.34
C ILE A 10 10.47 -10.97 -2.68
N GLU A 11 11.75 -11.07 -2.99
CA GLU A 11 12.27 -11.74 -4.18
C GLU A 11 13.13 -12.94 -3.77
N PHE A 12 12.88 -14.08 -4.42
CA PHE A 12 13.71 -15.26 -4.27
C PHE A 12 14.74 -15.31 -5.40
N ASN A 13 16.02 -15.28 -5.04
CA ASN A 13 17.12 -15.48 -5.97
C ASN A 13 17.50 -16.97 -5.99
N SER A 14 17.15 -17.67 -7.05
CA SER A 14 17.40 -19.11 -7.22
C SER A 14 18.88 -19.48 -7.31
N ASP A 15 19.71 -18.61 -7.90
CA ASP A 15 21.14 -18.89 -8.11
C ASP A 15 21.92 -18.87 -6.79
N ARG A 16 21.45 -18.09 -5.82
CA ARG A 16 22.08 -17.94 -4.51
C ARG A 16 21.29 -18.56 -3.37
N VAL A 17 20.08 -19.06 -3.65
CA VAL A 17 19.15 -19.65 -2.68
C VAL A 17 18.90 -18.68 -1.51
N GLU A 18 18.61 -17.42 -1.84
CA GLU A 18 18.40 -16.36 -0.85
C GLU A 18 17.13 -15.55 -1.13
N TYR A 19 16.50 -15.07 -0.07
CA TYR A 19 15.40 -14.11 -0.13
C TYR A 19 15.95 -12.71 0.04
N ARG A 20 15.41 -11.77 -0.73
CA ARG A 20 15.77 -10.35 -0.69
C ARG A 20 14.53 -9.51 -0.54
N ASP A 21 14.61 -8.53 0.35
CA ASP A 21 13.65 -7.45 0.35
C ASP A 21 14.00 -6.46 -0.75
N SER A 22 12.99 -6.07 -1.55
CA SER A 22 13.17 -5.20 -2.71
C SER A 22 12.10 -4.12 -2.80
N LEU A 23 12.47 -2.97 -3.34
CA LEU A 23 11.59 -1.84 -3.59
C LEU A 23 11.84 -1.27 -4.97
N ASP A 24 10.78 -1.03 -5.75
CA ASP A 24 10.89 -0.37 -7.05
C ASP A 24 11.47 1.05 -6.86
N GLN A 25 12.56 1.36 -7.58
CA GLN A 25 13.20 2.66 -7.52
C GLN A 25 12.27 3.81 -7.93
N ARG A 26 11.31 3.53 -8.82
CA ARG A 26 10.30 4.52 -9.25
C ARG A 26 9.41 4.95 -8.10
N LEU A 27 9.10 4.06 -7.16
CA LEU A 27 8.32 4.41 -5.97
C LEU A 27 9.06 5.45 -5.12
N SER A 28 10.35 5.25 -4.87
CA SER A 28 11.18 6.22 -4.15
C SER A 28 11.23 7.57 -4.87
N LYS A 29 11.38 7.58 -6.20
CA LYS A 29 11.38 8.79 -7.01
C LYS A 29 10.04 9.53 -6.96
N PHE A 30 8.92 8.80 -7.03
CA PHE A 30 7.57 9.36 -6.96
C PHE A 30 7.34 10.09 -5.62
N PHE A 31 7.62 9.41 -4.50
CA PHE A 31 7.46 10.01 -3.18
C PHE A 31 8.42 11.18 -2.93
N GLN A 32 9.65 11.11 -3.44
CA GLN A 32 10.59 12.23 -3.40
C GLN A 32 10.04 13.45 -4.14
N THR A 33 9.42 13.26 -5.30
CA THR A 33 8.75 14.33 -6.06
C THR A 33 7.55 14.91 -5.31
N ALA A 34 6.85 14.09 -4.53
CA ALA A 34 5.79 14.56 -3.64
C ALA A 34 6.31 15.30 -2.40
N GLY A 35 7.62 15.22 -2.08
CA GLY A 35 8.26 15.90 -0.95
C GLY A 35 8.55 14.99 0.26
N TYR A 36 8.52 13.66 0.06
CA TYR A 36 8.71 12.66 1.11
C TYR A 36 9.95 11.80 0.85
N PHE A 37 10.58 11.35 1.93
CA PHE A 37 11.66 10.36 1.90
C PHE A 37 11.13 9.01 2.38
N LEU A 38 11.31 7.95 1.60
CA LEU A 38 10.92 6.60 1.97
C LEU A 38 12.04 5.94 2.83
N ILE A 39 11.64 5.34 3.94
CA ILE A 39 12.46 4.51 4.80
C ILE A 39 11.97 3.07 4.66
N PRO A 40 12.67 2.20 3.91
CA PRO A 40 12.28 0.81 3.78
C PRO A 40 12.40 0.08 5.12
N VAL A 41 11.37 -0.70 5.46
CA VAL A 41 11.38 -1.58 6.63
C VAL A 41 11.56 -3.03 6.15
N PRO A 42 12.46 -3.81 6.78
CA PRO A 42 12.64 -5.20 6.43
C PRO A 42 11.42 -6.04 6.80
N ASN A 43 11.16 -7.12 6.05
CA ASN A 43 10.14 -8.09 6.39
C ASN A 43 10.60 -8.95 7.58
N LEU A 44 10.14 -8.61 8.77
CA LEU A 44 10.50 -9.28 10.01
C LEU A 44 9.43 -10.29 10.42
N SER A 45 9.86 -11.43 10.96
CA SER A 45 8.95 -12.43 11.53
C SER A 45 8.44 -11.95 12.89
N LEU A 46 7.45 -11.05 12.86
CA LEU A 46 6.86 -10.51 14.08
C LEU A 46 5.92 -11.52 14.73
N LYS A 47 6.06 -11.70 16.04
CA LYS A 47 5.04 -12.36 16.86
C LYS A 47 4.27 -11.27 17.61
N VAL A 48 2.95 -11.35 17.59
CA VAL A 48 2.08 -10.43 18.35
C VAL A 48 2.53 -10.44 19.82
N GLU A 49 2.65 -9.24 20.43
CA GLU A 49 3.11 -9.05 21.81
C GLU A 49 4.52 -9.60 22.12
N SER A 50 5.38 -9.71 21.11
CA SER A 50 6.78 -10.10 21.29
C SER A 50 7.68 -8.89 21.54
N HIS A 51 8.90 -9.14 22.03
CA HIS A 51 9.94 -8.13 22.15
C HIS A 51 10.22 -7.43 20.80
N ASP A 52 10.22 -8.21 19.71
CA ASP A 52 10.50 -7.71 18.35
C ASP A 52 9.44 -6.70 17.87
N SER A 53 8.16 -6.92 18.21
CA SER A 53 7.09 -5.97 17.87
C SER A 53 7.19 -4.66 18.68
N GLN A 54 7.65 -4.74 19.94
CA GLN A 54 7.90 -3.54 20.75
C GLN A 54 9.10 -2.76 20.23
N GLU A 55 10.19 -3.42 19.84
CA GLU A 55 11.35 -2.76 19.24
C GLU A 55 10.99 -2.01 17.95
N LEU A 56 10.14 -2.59 17.10
CA LEU A 56 9.67 -1.90 15.90
C LEU A 56 8.80 -0.68 16.23
N ILE A 57 7.93 -0.76 17.25
CA ILE A 57 7.15 0.38 17.73
C ILE A 57 8.08 1.50 18.24
N ASP A 58 9.11 1.14 18.98
CA ASP A 58 10.09 2.07 19.52
C ASP A 58 10.91 2.71 18.39
N LEU A 59 11.30 1.94 17.38
CA LEU A 59 11.96 2.44 16.18
C LEU A 59 11.05 3.43 15.41
N ILE A 60 9.80 3.09 15.17
CA ILE A 60 8.80 3.96 14.51
C ILE A 60 8.68 5.29 15.26
N SER A 61 8.61 5.21 16.59
CA SER A 61 8.52 6.38 17.48
C SER A 61 9.79 7.23 17.43
N THR A 62 10.96 6.58 17.47
CA THR A 62 12.28 7.25 17.41
C THR A 62 12.51 7.94 16.07
N LEU A 63 12.12 7.30 14.97
CA LEU A 63 12.23 7.87 13.63
C LEU A 63 11.30 9.05 13.42
N ASN A 64 10.25 9.19 14.25
CA ASN A 64 9.24 10.23 14.11
C ASN A 64 8.75 10.33 12.65
N ILE A 65 8.16 9.22 12.17
CA ILE A 65 7.66 9.11 10.80
C ILE A 65 6.39 9.91 10.62
N ASP A 66 6.17 10.43 9.41
CA ASP A 66 4.97 11.20 9.04
C ASP A 66 3.87 10.31 8.43
N GLY A 67 4.17 9.05 8.14
CA GLY A 67 3.20 8.09 7.58
C GLY A 67 3.79 6.75 7.21
N ILE A 68 2.94 5.85 6.74
CA ILE A 68 3.28 4.48 6.32
C ILE A 68 2.77 4.24 4.90
N VAL A 69 3.56 3.53 4.09
CA VAL A 69 3.20 3.08 2.75
C VAL A 69 3.29 1.55 2.70
N LEU A 70 2.18 0.88 2.39
CA LEU A 70 2.17 -0.53 2.04
C LEU A 70 2.36 -0.64 0.53
N SER A 71 3.49 -1.18 0.09
CA SER A 71 3.84 -1.24 -1.33
C SER A 71 3.11 -2.35 -2.08
N GLY A 72 3.09 -2.26 -3.41
CA GLY A 72 2.66 -3.35 -4.30
C GLY A 72 3.58 -4.58 -4.24
N GLY A 73 3.29 -5.61 -5.03
CA GLY A 73 4.15 -6.78 -5.21
C GLY A 73 3.46 -8.13 -4.95
N ASN A 74 4.12 -9.05 -4.27
CA ASN A 74 3.67 -10.45 -4.08
C ASN A 74 2.21 -10.56 -3.65
N ASP A 75 1.51 -11.57 -4.16
CA ASP A 75 0.13 -11.85 -3.72
C ASP A 75 0.08 -12.19 -2.22
N ILE A 76 -1.00 -11.79 -1.56
CA ILE A 76 -1.28 -12.13 -0.15
C ILE A 76 -1.34 -13.66 0.00
N GLY A 77 -0.71 -14.18 1.05
CA GLY A 77 -0.57 -15.61 1.32
C GLY A 77 0.66 -16.26 0.71
N LEU A 78 1.41 -15.57 -0.16
CA LEU A 78 2.66 -16.12 -0.72
C LEU A 78 3.82 -16.05 0.28
N TYR A 79 3.92 -14.98 1.04
CA TYR A 79 4.94 -14.76 2.05
C TYR A 79 4.32 -14.28 3.36
N GLU A 80 4.04 -15.22 4.26
CA GLU A 80 3.40 -14.95 5.55
C GLU A 80 4.14 -13.89 6.39
N VAL A 81 5.47 -13.85 6.29
CA VAL A 81 6.29 -12.86 6.99
C VAL A 81 5.96 -11.43 6.58
N ARG A 82 5.71 -11.21 5.28
CA ARG A 82 5.29 -9.90 4.75
C ARG A 82 3.86 -9.58 5.15
N ASP A 83 2.97 -10.55 5.05
CA ASP A 83 1.56 -10.37 5.39
C ASP A 83 1.42 -9.93 6.85
N LYS A 84 2.06 -10.64 7.78
CA LYS A 84 2.04 -10.30 9.23
C LYS A 84 2.71 -8.96 9.53
N MET A 85 3.78 -8.61 8.83
CA MET A 85 4.41 -7.31 8.96
C MET A 85 3.45 -6.18 8.57
N GLU A 86 2.73 -6.33 7.48
CA GLU A 86 1.78 -5.32 7.01
C GLU A 86 0.52 -5.27 7.89
N GLU A 87 0.00 -6.41 8.36
CA GLU A 87 -1.08 -6.45 9.37
C GLU A 87 -0.68 -5.66 10.62
N PHE A 88 0.50 -5.92 11.15
CA PHE A 88 1.03 -5.18 12.31
C PHE A 88 1.14 -3.67 12.05
N LEU A 89 1.66 -3.26 10.89
CA LEU A 89 1.76 -1.84 10.54
C LEU A 89 0.41 -1.15 10.38
N ILE A 90 -0.63 -1.86 9.92
CA ILE A 90 -2.01 -1.35 9.88
C ILE A 90 -2.51 -1.11 11.31
N GLU A 91 -2.31 -2.05 12.22
CA GLU A 91 -2.72 -1.89 13.63
C GLU A 91 -1.99 -0.72 14.31
N VAL A 92 -0.68 -0.57 14.07
CA VAL A 92 0.11 0.57 14.56
C VAL A 92 -0.41 1.89 13.98
N ALA A 93 -0.71 1.93 12.68
CA ALA A 93 -1.25 3.13 12.03
C ALA A 93 -2.59 3.55 12.65
N MET A 94 -3.50 2.60 12.88
CA MET A 94 -4.79 2.86 13.51
C MET A 94 -4.63 3.33 14.96
N SER A 95 -3.86 2.61 15.77
CA SER A 95 -3.69 2.89 17.21
C SER A 95 -2.97 4.22 17.47
N LYS A 96 -1.98 4.57 16.65
CA LYS A 96 -1.18 5.80 16.78
C LYS A 96 -1.69 6.95 15.89
N GLN A 97 -2.76 6.73 15.12
CA GLN A 97 -3.34 7.69 14.17
C GLN A 97 -2.30 8.17 13.13
N ILE A 98 -1.43 7.28 12.69
CA ILE A 98 -0.44 7.55 11.65
C ILE A 98 -1.10 7.42 10.27
N PRO A 99 -0.99 8.41 9.38
CA PRO A 99 -1.49 8.30 8.01
C PRO A 99 -0.89 7.10 7.27
N LEU A 100 -1.73 6.36 6.51
CA LEU A 100 -1.29 5.17 5.79
C LEU A 100 -1.85 5.12 4.37
N LEU A 101 -1.01 4.76 3.41
CA LEU A 101 -1.40 4.48 2.02
C LEU A 101 -1.09 3.03 1.67
N GLY A 102 -2.08 2.31 1.13
CA GLY A 102 -1.89 1.02 0.46
C GLY A 102 -1.90 1.18 -1.06
N ILE A 103 -0.86 0.71 -1.75
CA ILE A 103 -0.76 0.72 -3.22
C ILE A 103 -0.92 -0.70 -3.75
N CYS A 104 -1.89 -0.93 -4.63
CA CYS A 104 -2.18 -2.22 -5.27
C CYS A 104 -2.34 -3.33 -4.21
N ARG A 105 -1.35 -4.21 -4.06
CA ARG A 105 -1.35 -5.21 -2.99
C ARG A 105 -1.55 -4.58 -1.60
N GLY A 106 -0.99 -3.39 -1.35
CA GLY A 106 -1.20 -2.69 -0.07
C GLY A 106 -2.66 -2.32 0.17
N MET A 107 -3.41 -1.92 -0.85
CA MET A 107 -4.86 -1.74 -0.76
C MET A 107 -5.59 -3.07 -0.51
N GLN A 108 -5.17 -4.14 -1.18
CA GLN A 108 -5.71 -5.49 -0.95
C GLN A 108 -5.47 -5.93 0.50
N MET A 109 -4.31 -5.62 1.09
CA MET A 109 -4.00 -5.92 2.48
C MET A 109 -4.88 -5.13 3.46
N LEU A 110 -5.14 -3.85 3.21
CA LEU A 110 -6.11 -3.05 3.98
C LEU A 110 -7.49 -3.69 3.96
N ALA A 111 -7.95 -4.13 2.79
CA ALA A 111 -9.25 -4.76 2.62
C ALA A 111 -9.31 -6.14 3.30
N ASN A 112 -8.26 -6.96 3.14
CA ASN A 112 -8.14 -8.27 3.77
C ASN A 112 -8.16 -8.16 5.31
N ASN A 113 -7.41 -7.22 5.87
CA ASN A 113 -7.38 -6.93 7.31
C ASN A 113 -8.76 -6.48 7.84
N ALA A 114 -9.56 -5.81 7.02
CA ALA A 114 -10.95 -5.44 7.32
C ALA A 114 -11.97 -6.57 7.06
N GLY A 115 -11.51 -7.79 6.77
CA GLY A 115 -12.34 -8.98 6.54
C GLY A 115 -12.97 -9.07 5.15
N CYS A 116 -12.55 -8.24 4.18
CA CYS A 116 -13.02 -8.33 2.81
C CYS A 116 -12.29 -9.44 2.06
N LYS A 117 -13.04 -10.24 1.29
CA LYS A 117 -12.46 -11.27 0.42
C LYS A 117 -11.92 -10.66 -0.86
N LEU A 118 -10.75 -11.14 -1.28
CA LEU A 118 -10.20 -10.86 -2.59
C LEU A 118 -10.76 -11.86 -3.60
N VAL A 119 -11.10 -11.36 -4.78
CA VAL A 119 -11.62 -12.17 -5.90
C VAL A 119 -10.74 -11.96 -7.12
N LYS A 120 -10.54 -13.02 -7.89
CA LYS A 120 -9.82 -12.93 -9.16
C LYS A 120 -10.66 -12.17 -10.18
N ILE A 121 -10.07 -11.17 -10.82
CA ILE A 121 -10.73 -10.35 -11.84
C ILE A 121 -9.95 -10.43 -13.15
N PRO A 122 -10.62 -10.50 -14.30
CA PRO A 122 -9.96 -10.51 -15.61
C PRO A 122 -9.63 -9.08 -16.08
N ASN A 123 -8.69 -8.99 -17.01
CA ASN A 123 -8.41 -7.78 -17.80
C ASN A 123 -7.95 -6.54 -17.00
N HIS A 124 -7.35 -6.76 -15.80
CA HIS A 124 -6.79 -5.70 -14.98
C HIS A 124 -5.25 -5.78 -14.84
N SER A 125 -4.59 -6.59 -15.65
CA SER A 125 -3.15 -6.73 -15.60
C SER A 125 -2.50 -6.19 -16.88
N SER A 126 -1.54 -5.27 -16.71
CA SER A 126 -0.79 -4.62 -17.78
C SER A 126 -1.67 -3.85 -18.78
N VAL A 127 -2.66 -3.14 -18.28
CA VAL A 127 -3.59 -2.33 -19.07
C VAL A 127 -3.70 -0.91 -18.52
N MET A 128 -4.26 -0.02 -19.35
CA MET A 128 -4.77 1.28 -18.90
C MET A 128 -6.28 1.21 -18.90
N HIS A 129 -6.93 1.68 -17.83
CA HIS A 129 -8.38 1.74 -17.75
C HIS A 129 -8.88 3.04 -17.11
N LYS A 130 -10.12 3.37 -17.34
CA LYS A 130 -10.74 4.52 -16.68
C LYS A 130 -11.24 4.13 -15.29
N ILE A 131 -11.05 5.06 -14.36
CA ILE A 131 -11.66 5.02 -13.05
C ILE A 131 -12.64 6.18 -12.88
N LEU A 132 -13.75 5.90 -12.21
CA LEU A 132 -14.89 6.78 -12.00
C LEU A 132 -15.03 7.08 -10.51
N GLY A 133 -15.04 8.34 -10.13
CA GLY A 133 -15.18 8.82 -8.77
C GLY A 133 -15.48 10.32 -8.76
N GLU A 134 -14.78 11.08 -7.93
CA GLU A 134 -14.88 12.54 -7.95
C GLU A 134 -14.56 13.10 -9.36
N ASN A 135 -13.59 12.47 -10.02
CA ASN A 135 -13.20 12.75 -11.40
C ASN A 135 -13.12 11.46 -12.21
N ILE A 136 -13.16 11.59 -13.55
CA ILE A 136 -12.83 10.46 -14.45
C ILE A 136 -11.35 10.55 -14.75
N ARG A 137 -10.61 9.47 -14.49
CA ARG A 137 -9.16 9.38 -14.71
C ARG A 137 -8.81 8.14 -15.51
N LEU A 138 -7.76 8.22 -16.29
CA LEU A 138 -7.11 7.06 -16.92
C LEU A 138 -5.89 6.67 -16.10
N VAL A 139 -5.87 5.45 -15.57
CA VAL A 139 -4.79 4.93 -14.72
C VAL A 139 -4.26 3.61 -15.23
N ASN A 140 -3.02 3.28 -14.85
CA ASN A 140 -2.45 1.97 -15.11
C ASN A 140 -3.02 0.91 -14.16
N SER A 141 -3.02 -0.35 -14.59
CA SER A 141 -3.52 -1.47 -13.80
C SER A 141 -2.60 -2.68 -13.97
N PHE A 142 -2.18 -3.26 -12.83
CA PHE A 142 -1.24 -4.39 -12.78
C PHE A 142 -1.66 -5.44 -11.74
N HIS A 143 -2.95 -5.65 -11.55
CA HIS A 143 -3.46 -6.59 -10.56
C HIS A 143 -4.38 -7.65 -11.18
N ASN A 144 -4.39 -8.84 -10.58
CA ASN A 144 -5.24 -9.96 -10.95
C ASN A 144 -6.36 -10.20 -9.92
N TYR A 145 -6.31 -9.50 -8.80
CA TYR A 145 -7.29 -9.60 -7.72
C TYR A 145 -7.89 -8.24 -7.44
N GLY A 146 -9.19 -8.22 -7.23
CA GLY A 146 -9.97 -7.08 -6.78
C GLY A 146 -10.66 -7.38 -5.45
N LEU A 147 -11.37 -6.40 -4.93
CA LEU A 147 -12.17 -6.53 -3.72
C LEU A 147 -13.58 -7.00 -4.10
N GLN A 148 -14.09 -8.04 -3.41
CA GLN A 148 -15.46 -8.52 -3.61
C GLN A 148 -16.47 -7.44 -3.27
N ASP A 149 -16.27 -6.75 -2.14
CA ASP A 149 -17.17 -5.74 -1.59
C ASP A 149 -16.36 -4.58 -0.99
N CYS A 150 -17.06 -3.49 -0.63
CA CYS A 150 -16.45 -2.41 0.13
C CYS A 150 -16.05 -2.90 1.53
N PRO A 151 -14.78 -2.78 1.95
CA PRO A 151 -14.35 -3.24 3.26
C PRO A 151 -15.06 -2.50 4.39
N LYS A 152 -15.25 -3.17 5.52
CA LYS A 152 -15.87 -2.57 6.70
C LYS A 152 -15.07 -1.33 7.14
N ASN A 153 -15.79 -0.26 7.52
CA ASN A 153 -15.27 1.05 7.91
C ASN A 153 -14.56 1.84 6.78
N PHE A 154 -14.61 1.38 5.55
CA PHE A 154 -14.14 2.13 4.39
C PHE A 154 -15.30 2.69 3.57
N ARG A 155 -14.99 3.64 2.70
CA ARG A 155 -15.82 4.10 1.58
C ARG A 155 -15.07 3.89 0.29
N VAL A 156 -15.80 3.57 -0.77
CA VAL A 156 -15.23 3.49 -2.12
C VAL A 156 -15.15 4.91 -2.67
N THR A 157 -13.98 5.30 -3.16
CA THR A 157 -13.76 6.62 -3.77
C THR A 157 -13.64 6.55 -5.29
N TYR A 158 -13.14 5.43 -5.83
CA TYR A 158 -13.08 5.17 -7.27
C TYR A 158 -13.44 3.73 -7.60
N LYS A 159 -14.08 3.55 -8.78
CA LYS A 159 -14.35 2.27 -9.43
C LYS A 159 -13.91 2.31 -10.89
N SER A 160 -13.50 1.17 -11.44
CA SER A 160 -13.32 1.02 -12.88
C SER A 160 -14.65 1.00 -13.63
N GLU A 161 -14.61 1.13 -14.97
CA GLU A 161 -15.82 1.13 -15.82
C GLU A 161 -16.61 -0.20 -15.71
N ASP A 162 -15.97 -1.31 -15.41
CA ASP A 162 -16.58 -2.63 -15.16
C ASP A 162 -17.02 -2.84 -13.69
N GLY A 163 -16.91 -1.80 -12.84
CA GLY A 163 -17.46 -1.75 -11.50
C GLY A 163 -16.54 -2.26 -10.39
N ASN A 164 -15.29 -2.69 -10.71
CA ASN A 164 -14.33 -3.10 -9.69
C ASN A 164 -13.89 -1.90 -8.82
N ILE A 165 -13.61 -2.16 -7.55
CA ILE A 165 -13.18 -1.13 -6.60
C ILE A 165 -11.71 -0.83 -6.83
N GLU A 166 -11.40 0.43 -7.17
CA GLU A 166 -10.06 0.90 -7.49
C GLU A 166 -9.44 1.80 -6.41
N ALA A 167 -10.26 2.41 -5.57
CA ALA A 167 -9.76 3.14 -4.40
C ALA A 167 -10.75 3.11 -3.24
N ILE A 168 -10.19 3.09 -2.03
CA ILE A 168 -10.90 3.09 -0.76
C ILE A 168 -10.28 4.10 0.19
N GLU A 169 -11.11 4.63 1.09
CA GLU A 169 -10.69 5.54 2.16
C GLU A 169 -11.39 5.13 3.47
N HIS A 170 -10.63 5.06 4.56
CA HIS A 170 -11.18 4.77 5.87
C HIS A 170 -12.01 5.95 6.39
N LYS A 171 -13.14 5.67 7.08
CA LYS A 171 -14.10 6.70 7.51
C LYS A 171 -13.59 7.55 8.67
N ASP A 172 -12.75 6.97 9.54
CA ASP A 172 -12.34 7.57 10.81
C ASP A 172 -10.83 7.83 10.92
N HIS A 173 -10.01 7.22 10.05
CA HIS A 173 -8.55 7.33 10.06
C HIS A 173 -8.03 7.88 8.72
N LYS A 174 -6.89 8.54 8.74
CA LYS A 174 -6.16 8.94 7.52
C LYS A 174 -5.52 7.72 6.84
N ILE A 175 -6.35 6.77 6.40
CA ILE A 175 -5.92 5.54 5.73
C ILE A 175 -6.63 5.45 4.39
N SER A 176 -5.85 5.31 3.32
CA SER A 176 -6.36 5.20 1.96
C SER A 176 -5.68 4.04 1.22
N GLY A 177 -6.39 3.48 0.24
CA GLY A 177 -5.86 2.47 -0.67
C GLY A 177 -6.19 2.82 -2.11
N ILE A 178 -5.24 2.57 -3.02
CA ILE A 178 -5.38 2.72 -4.47
C ILE A 178 -4.89 1.45 -5.17
N MET A 179 -5.56 1.03 -6.26
CA MET A 179 -5.18 -0.19 -6.99
C MET A 179 -4.17 0.08 -8.11
N TRP A 180 -4.12 1.31 -8.62
CA TRP A 180 -3.13 1.69 -9.64
C TRP A 180 -1.77 2.01 -9.02
N HIS A 181 -0.78 2.10 -9.89
CA HIS A 181 0.61 2.37 -9.55
C HIS A 181 1.03 3.77 -10.06
N PRO A 182 0.85 4.84 -9.28
CA PRO A 182 1.18 6.20 -9.73
C PRO A 182 2.67 6.37 -10.05
N GLU A 183 3.52 5.55 -9.41
CA GLU A 183 4.96 5.54 -9.61
C GLU A 183 5.41 4.97 -10.96
N ARG A 184 4.52 4.24 -11.67
CA ARG A 184 4.86 3.57 -12.94
C ARG A 184 4.58 4.41 -14.17
N ASN A 185 4.01 5.59 -14.01
CA ASN A 185 3.82 6.53 -15.12
C ASN A 185 5.17 7.14 -15.54
N GLU A 186 5.36 7.41 -16.83
CA GLU A 186 6.55 8.11 -17.33
C GLU A 186 6.64 9.52 -16.73
N GLU A 187 5.52 10.24 -16.73
CA GLU A 187 5.34 11.50 -16.02
C GLU A 187 4.35 11.29 -14.86
N PHE A 188 4.70 11.76 -13.67
CA PHE A 188 3.84 11.61 -12.50
C PHE A 188 2.64 12.53 -12.60
N ASP A 189 1.45 11.95 -12.50
CA ASP A 189 0.19 12.68 -12.52
C ASP A 189 0.11 13.65 -11.32
N HIS A 190 -0.24 14.89 -11.61
CA HIS A 190 -0.36 15.94 -10.60
C HIS A 190 -1.45 15.66 -9.56
N LEU A 191 -2.55 14.98 -9.93
CA LEU A 191 -3.60 14.57 -9.01
C LEU A 191 -3.10 13.51 -8.02
N ASP A 192 -2.26 12.58 -8.47
CA ASP A 192 -1.64 11.60 -7.58
C ASP A 192 -0.66 12.28 -6.60
N LEU A 193 0.17 13.20 -7.09
CA LEU A 193 1.07 13.98 -6.23
C LEU A 193 0.30 14.85 -5.22
N GLN A 194 -0.80 15.44 -5.64
CA GLN A 194 -1.68 16.23 -4.75
C GLN A 194 -2.34 15.34 -3.70
N PHE A 195 -2.88 14.19 -4.08
CA PHE A 195 -3.47 13.21 -3.18
C PHE A 195 -2.48 12.76 -2.10
N ILE A 196 -1.24 12.39 -2.49
CA ILE A 196 -0.18 12.01 -1.55
C ILE A 196 0.11 13.14 -0.55
N ARG A 197 0.21 14.38 -1.02
CA ARG A 197 0.46 15.53 -0.13
C ARG A 197 -0.69 15.76 0.84
N GLN A 198 -1.94 15.61 0.41
CA GLN A 198 -3.11 15.76 1.27
C GLN A 198 -3.20 14.67 2.33
N LEU A 199 -2.91 13.42 1.96
CA LEU A 199 -2.96 12.29 2.88
C LEU A 199 -1.93 12.42 4.01
N PHE A 200 -0.70 12.83 3.70
CA PHE A 200 0.43 12.87 4.65
C PHE A 200 0.74 14.27 5.21
N GLN A 201 -0.21 15.18 5.10
CA GLN A 201 -0.10 16.53 5.72
C GLN A 201 -0.21 16.49 7.27
#